data_9d4ac0e74d99468210681f1b5524feba
#
_entry.id   9d4ac0e74d99468210681f1b5524feba
#
_cell.length_a   1.000
_cell.length_b   1.000
_cell.length_c   1.000
_cell.angle_alpha   90.00
_cell.angle_beta   90.00
_cell.angle_gamma   90.00
#
_symmetry.space_group_name_H-M   'P 1'
#
loop_
_entity.id
_entity.type
_entity.pdbx_description
1 polymer ?
#
loop_
_entity_poly.entity_id
_entity_poly.type
_entity_poly.pdbx_seq_one_letter_code
_entity_poly.pdbx_strand_id
1 'polypeptide(L)'
;MSTHPVRYYGNHDLHFINCSCYQRQPWLASPQRRDLFLTVLEEVRQRYDFVVVGYVVMPEHIHLLIAEPEKGNPSKVMQAVKQGFARRVLKSVRRRRVAGQQELFEVGAEHVWQKRFYDFNVWTARKRTEKLRYMHENPVKRGLVQEPEQRPWSSYRSYAFGEPGAVKINQWGEAKMKIPGQAA
;
A
#
# COMPACT_ATOMS: atom_id res chain seq x y z
N MET A 1 -21.59 -19.47 -7.38
CA MET A 1 -20.27 -20.09 -7.14
C MET A 1 -19.26 -18.97 -6.96
N SER A 2 -18.70 -18.82 -5.76
CA SER A 2 -17.70 -17.77 -5.50
C SER A 2 -16.36 -18.24 -6.05
N THR A 3 -15.97 -17.79 -7.24
CA THR A 3 -14.65 -18.04 -7.81
C THR A 3 -13.63 -17.28 -6.95
N HIS A 4 -12.95 -18.02 -6.09
CA HIS A 4 -11.79 -17.46 -5.39
C HIS A 4 -10.67 -17.25 -6.41
N PRO A 5 -10.09 -16.03 -6.51
CA PRO A 5 -8.90 -15.87 -7.32
C PRO A 5 -7.81 -16.79 -6.77
N VAL A 6 -7.35 -17.71 -7.61
CA VAL A 6 -6.21 -18.57 -7.28
C VAL A 6 -4.98 -17.69 -7.22
N ARG A 7 -4.21 -17.79 -6.14
CA ARG A 7 -2.95 -17.06 -5.98
C ARG A 7 -1.79 -17.99 -6.33
N TYR A 8 -0.96 -17.55 -7.23
CA TYR A 8 0.23 -18.29 -7.66
C TYR A 8 1.45 -17.66 -7.00
N TYR A 9 2.23 -18.45 -6.27
CA TYR A 9 3.46 -18.04 -5.60
C TYR A 9 4.59 -18.99 -5.98
N GLY A 10 5.84 -18.51 -5.85
CA GLY A 10 7.04 -19.30 -6.12
C GLY A 10 7.60 -19.16 -7.54
N ASN A 11 7.07 -18.22 -8.33
CA ASN A 11 7.57 -17.92 -9.68
C ASN A 11 8.45 -16.67 -9.74
N HIS A 12 8.74 -16.04 -8.59
CA HIS A 12 9.45 -14.76 -8.49
C HIS A 12 8.75 -13.62 -9.25
N ASP A 13 7.42 -13.69 -9.37
CA ASP A 13 6.60 -12.65 -9.97
C ASP A 13 6.47 -11.42 -9.06
N LEU A 14 6.09 -10.30 -9.67
CA LEU A 14 5.61 -9.16 -8.90
C LEU A 14 4.11 -9.35 -8.61
N HIS A 15 3.69 -8.88 -7.44
CA HIS A 15 2.31 -8.92 -6.96
C HIS A 15 1.74 -7.52 -6.86
N PHE A 16 0.71 -7.24 -7.67
CA PHE A 16 -0.08 -6.03 -7.52
C PHE A 16 -1.23 -6.32 -6.56
N ILE A 17 -1.14 -5.70 -5.39
CA ILE A 17 -2.05 -5.91 -4.28
C ILE A 17 -2.93 -4.69 -4.07
N ASN A 18 -4.25 -4.91 -3.93
CA ASN A 18 -5.19 -3.90 -3.48
C ASN A 18 -5.88 -4.41 -2.20
N CYS A 19 -5.74 -3.67 -1.11
CA CYS A 19 -6.32 -4.02 0.18
C CYS A 19 -7.14 -2.86 0.74
N SER A 20 -8.42 -3.10 0.98
CA SER A 20 -9.34 -2.09 1.50
C SER A 20 -9.52 -2.21 3.02
N CYS A 21 -9.77 -1.08 3.66
CA CYS A 21 -10.26 -1.04 5.01
C CYS A 21 -11.65 -1.68 5.12
N TYR A 22 -12.00 -2.17 6.30
CA TYR A 22 -13.29 -2.78 6.56
C TYR A 22 -14.43 -1.80 6.25
N GLN A 23 -15.41 -2.24 5.48
CA GLN A 23 -16.52 -1.42 5.00
C GLN A 23 -16.10 -0.08 4.37
N ARG A 24 -14.89 -0.01 3.80
CA ARG A 24 -14.29 1.22 3.27
C ARG A 24 -14.23 2.38 4.26
N GLN A 25 -14.20 2.10 5.55
CA GLN A 25 -14.01 3.12 6.57
C GLN A 25 -12.66 3.83 6.38
N PRO A 26 -12.58 5.15 6.63
CA PRO A 26 -11.39 5.96 6.31
C PRO A 26 -10.28 5.83 7.36
N TRP A 27 -9.86 4.59 7.65
CA TRP A 27 -8.83 4.29 8.64
C TRP A 27 -7.47 4.93 8.33
N LEU A 28 -7.25 5.30 7.07
CA LEU A 28 -6.03 5.93 6.59
C LEU A 28 -6.25 7.41 6.21
N ALA A 29 -7.32 8.06 6.71
CA ALA A 29 -7.63 9.44 6.33
C ALA A 29 -6.66 10.47 6.94
N SER A 30 -6.16 10.25 8.16
CA SER A 30 -5.22 11.19 8.78
C SER A 30 -3.77 10.97 8.32
N PRO A 31 -2.95 12.04 8.22
CA PRO A 31 -1.53 11.93 7.93
C PRO A 31 -0.80 10.96 8.85
N GLN A 32 -1.03 11.06 10.16
CA GLN A 32 -0.39 10.22 11.18
C GLN A 32 -0.64 8.73 10.98
N ARG A 33 -1.85 8.37 10.52
CA ARG A 33 -2.19 6.96 10.23
C ARG A 33 -1.53 6.46 8.95
N ARG A 34 -1.39 7.32 7.95
CA ARG A 34 -0.64 6.97 6.73
C ARG A 34 0.84 6.80 7.01
N ASP A 35 1.44 7.69 7.83
CA ASP A 35 2.83 7.57 8.27
C ASP A 35 3.05 6.28 9.06
N LEU A 36 2.13 5.97 9.98
CA LEU A 36 2.15 4.71 10.72
C LEU A 36 2.07 3.49 9.80
N PHE A 37 1.22 3.55 8.75
CA PHE A 37 1.13 2.48 7.78
C PHE A 37 2.45 2.26 7.03
N LEU A 38 3.08 3.33 6.55
CA LEU A 38 4.37 3.24 5.85
C LEU A 38 5.49 2.75 6.77
N THR A 39 5.49 3.17 8.04
CA THR A 39 6.41 2.64 9.06
C THR A 39 6.26 1.12 9.22
N VAL A 40 5.01 0.64 9.35
CA VAL A 40 4.73 -0.81 9.46
C VAL A 40 5.12 -1.55 8.17
N LEU A 41 4.86 -0.97 7.01
CA LEU A 41 5.23 -1.57 5.73
C LEU A 41 6.76 -1.73 5.63
N GLU A 42 7.54 -0.73 6.01
CA GLU A 42 9.01 -0.80 5.98
C GLU A 42 9.56 -1.82 6.99
N GLU A 43 9.01 -1.87 8.22
CA GLU A 43 9.39 -2.89 9.21
C GLU A 43 9.12 -4.32 8.68
N VAL A 44 7.97 -4.53 8.04
CA VAL A 44 7.62 -5.83 7.47
C VAL A 44 8.47 -6.14 6.24
N ARG A 45 8.77 -5.13 5.41
CA ARG A 45 9.68 -5.28 4.27
C ARG A 45 11.05 -5.81 4.69
N GLN A 46 11.63 -5.23 5.73
CA GLN A 46 12.92 -5.68 6.26
C GLN A 46 12.84 -7.07 6.87
N ARG A 47 11.77 -7.37 7.63
CA ARG A 47 11.58 -8.67 8.29
C ARG A 47 11.47 -9.83 7.32
N TYR A 48 10.69 -9.65 6.24
CA TYR A 48 10.39 -10.70 5.26
C TYR A 48 11.32 -10.67 4.06
N ASP A 49 12.18 -9.66 3.99
CA ASP A 49 13.18 -9.45 2.94
C ASP A 49 12.55 -9.46 1.55
N PHE A 50 11.81 -8.42 1.23
CA PHE A 50 11.19 -8.26 -0.08
C PHE A 50 11.35 -6.84 -0.64
N VAL A 51 11.21 -6.74 -1.95
CA VAL A 51 11.28 -5.45 -2.67
C VAL A 51 9.89 -4.86 -2.79
N VAL A 52 9.75 -3.60 -2.41
CA VAL A 52 8.59 -2.77 -2.74
C VAL A 52 8.92 -2.00 -4.02
N VAL A 53 8.21 -2.31 -5.09
CA VAL A 53 8.33 -1.64 -6.39
C VAL A 53 7.51 -0.37 -6.44
N GLY A 54 6.37 -0.34 -5.77
CA GLY A 54 5.55 0.85 -5.67
C GLY A 54 4.45 0.75 -4.63
N TYR A 55 3.99 1.90 -4.16
CA TYR A 55 2.87 1.99 -3.22
C TYR A 55 2.10 3.29 -3.38
N VAL A 56 0.84 3.24 -2.99
CA VAL A 56 -0.02 4.41 -2.76
C VAL A 56 -0.95 4.13 -1.59
N VAL A 57 -1.01 5.05 -0.63
CA VAL A 57 -1.90 4.98 0.52
C VAL A 57 -3.08 5.92 0.29
N MET A 58 -4.26 5.36 0.14
CA MET A 58 -5.54 6.08 0.01
C MET A 58 -6.23 6.18 1.38
N PRO A 59 -7.27 7.00 1.55
CA PRO A 59 -7.95 7.12 2.85
C PRO A 59 -8.57 5.81 3.37
N GLU A 60 -9.04 4.94 2.47
CA GLU A 60 -9.80 3.72 2.79
C GLU A 60 -9.25 2.44 2.17
N HIS A 61 -8.11 2.53 1.47
CA HIS A 61 -7.42 1.37 0.86
C HIS A 61 -5.96 1.66 0.54
N ILE A 62 -5.24 0.64 0.17
CA ILE A 62 -3.85 0.75 -0.28
C ILE A 62 -3.65 -0.01 -1.60
N HIS A 63 -2.72 0.48 -2.41
CA HIS A 63 -2.14 -0.27 -3.51
C HIS A 63 -0.67 -0.52 -3.22
N LEU A 64 -0.22 -1.76 -3.44
CA LEU A 64 1.17 -2.16 -3.36
C LEU A 64 1.55 -2.91 -4.63
N LEU A 65 2.77 -2.71 -5.09
CA LEU A 65 3.43 -3.56 -6.07
C LEU A 65 4.72 -4.06 -5.42
N ILE A 66 4.77 -5.35 -5.12
CA ILE A 66 5.87 -5.99 -4.38
C ILE A 66 6.41 -7.20 -5.15
N ALA A 67 7.70 -7.50 -4.94
CA ALA A 67 8.24 -8.81 -5.30
C ALA A 67 7.82 -9.86 -4.27
N GLU A 68 7.92 -11.13 -4.65
CA GLU A 68 7.81 -12.22 -3.69
C GLU A 68 8.90 -12.08 -2.62
N PRO A 69 8.57 -12.33 -1.34
CA PRO A 69 9.54 -12.24 -0.26
C PRO A 69 10.47 -13.45 -0.24
N GLU A 70 11.71 -13.26 0.21
CA GLU A 70 12.64 -14.35 0.50
C GLU A 70 12.15 -15.24 1.66
N LYS A 71 11.36 -14.67 2.56
CA LYS A 71 10.80 -15.36 3.73
C LYS A 71 9.28 -15.40 3.67
N GLY A 72 8.72 -16.55 3.37
CA GLY A 72 7.27 -16.75 3.33
C GLY A 72 6.65 -16.54 1.95
N ASN A 73 5.57 -15.77 1.88
CA ASN A 73 4.86 -15.46 0.63
C ASN A 73 4.09 -14.14 0.77
N PRO A 74 3.57 -13.55 -0.32
CA PRO A 74 2.81 -12.30 -0.28
C PRO A 74 1.61 -12.31 0.68
N SER A 75 0.94 -13.43 0.86
CA SER A 75 -0.16 -13.54 1.84
C SER A 75 0.31 -13.37 3.28
N LYS A 76 1.47 -13.93 3.66
CA LYS A 76 2.06 -13.75 5.00
C LYS A 76 2.55 -12.32 5.21
N VAL A 77 3.15 -11.72 4.19
CA VAL A 77 3.52 -10.29 4.20
C VAL A 77 2.29 -9.43 4.47
N MET A 78 1.22 -9.60 3.69
CA MET A 78 -0.01 -8.84 3.88
C MET A 78 -0.68 -9.09 5.22
N GLN A 79 -0.63 -10.30 5.74
CA GLN A 79 -1.10 -10.60 7.09
C GLN A 79 -0.31 -9.81 8.14
N ALA A 80 1.03 -9.79 8.05
CA ALA A 80 1.88 -9.05 8.97
C ALA A 80 1.65 -7.54 8.91
N VAL A 81 1.55 -6.96 7.71
CA VAL A 81 1.25 -5.52 7.51
C VAL A 81 -0.10 -5.17 8.10
N LYS A 82 -1.15 -5.92 7.76
CA LYS A 82 -2.52 -5.67 8.24
C LYS A 82 -2.60 -5.77 9.77
N GLN A 83 -2.04 -6.81 10.36
CA GLN A 83 -2.04 -7.01 11.81
C GLN A 83 -1.19 -5.97 12.54
N GLY A 84 -0.02 -5.64 12.00
CA GLY A 84 0.90 -4.65 12.57
C GLY A 84 0.23 -3.27 12.66
N PHE A 85 -0.39 -2.82 11.57
CA PHE A 85 -1.13 -1.57 11.52
C PHE A 85 -2.37 -1.60 12.42
N ALA A 86 -3.23 -2.61 12.30
CA ALA A 86 -4.48 -2.70 13.05
C ALA A 86 -4.23 -2.68 14.57
N ARG A 87 -3.25 -3.44 15.07
CA ARG A 87 -2.91 -3.45 16.51
C ARG A 87 -2.53 -2.06 17.02
N ARG A 88 -1.71 -1.31 16.26
CA ARG A 88 -1.24 0.03 16.66
C ARG A 88 -2.39 1.06 16.61
N VAL A 89 -3.19 1.02 15.55
CA VAL A 89 -4.35 1.92 15.40
C VAL A 89 -5.39 1.65 16.49
N LEU A 90 -5.80 0.39 16.71
CA LEU A 90 -6.81 0.06 17.71
C LEU A 90 -6.34 0.36 19.14
N LYS A 91 -5.02 0.21 19.42
CA LYS A 91 -4.44 0.66 20.69
C LYS A 91 -4.58 2.17 20.87
N SER A 92 -4.34 2.96 19.82
CA SER A 92 -4.52 4.41 19.83
C SER A 92 -6.01 4.80 20.00
N VAL A 93 -6.91 4.13 19.30
CA VAL A 93 -8.36 4.34 19.43
C VAL A 93 -8.85 4.08 20.86
N ARG A 94 -8.41 2.97 21.46
CA ARG A 94 -8.77 2.66 22.86
C ARG A 94 -8.32 3.75 23.84
N ARG A 95 -7.12 4.33 23.64
CA ARG A 95 -6.63 5.44 24.46
C ARG A 95 -7.47 6.70 24.28
N ARG A 96 -7.84 7.05 23.04
CA ARG A 96 -8.70 8.20 22.73
C ARG A 96 -10.12 8.02 23.23
N ARG A 97 -10.62 6.78 23.25
CA ARG A 97 -11.94 6.45 23.83
C ARG A 97 -12.05 6.89 25.28
N VAL A 98 -11.01 6.64 26.09
CA VAL A 98 -10.96 7.06 27.49
C VAL A 98 -11.02 8.59 27.61
N ALA A 99 -10.47 9.31 26.61
CA ALA A 99 -10.46 10.79 26.57
C ALA A 99 -11.71 11.41 25.87
N GLY A 100 -12.68 10.59 25.41
CA GLY A 100 -13.87 11.06 24.69
C GLY A 100 -13.61 11.60 23.26
N GLN A 101 -12.45 11.27 22.67
CA GLN A 101 -11.99 11.82 21.38
C GLN A 101 -11.99 10.77 20.25
N GLN A 102 -13.06 10.00 20.11
CA GLN A 102 -13.19 9.01 19.04
C GLN A 102 -13.88 9.59 17.81
N GLU A 103 -13.42 9.16 16.62
CA GLU A 103 -14.17 9.31 15.38
C GLU A 103 -15.39 8.40 15.36
N LEU A 104 -16.48 8.84 14.73
CA LEU A 104 -17.75 8.09 14.71
C LEU A 104 -17.58 6.66 14.20
N PHE A 105 -16.78 6.45 13.13
CA PHE A 105 -16.53 5.12 12.57
C PHE A 105 -15.63 4.23 13.45
N GLU A 106 -14.98 4.77 14.47
CA GLU A 106 -14.14 4.03 15.42
C GLU A 106 -14.97 3.42 16.57
N VAL A 107 -16.21 3.89 16.77
CA VAL A 107 -17.06 3.41 17.85
C VAL A 107 -17.43 1.94 17.62
N GLY A 108 -17.04 1.08 18.54
CA GLY A 108 -17.29 -0.38 18.45
C GLY A 108 -16.48 -1.09 17.36
N ALA A 109 -15.50 -0.42 16.74
CA ALA A 109 -14.72 -1.04 15.67
C ALA A 109 -13.80 -2.15 16.18
N GLU A 110 -14.00 -3.35 15.63
CA GLU A 110 -13.18 -4.54 15.89
C GLU A 110 -12.22 -4.82 14.73
N HIS A 111 -12.55 -4.34 13.53
CA HIS A 111 -11.84 -4.64 12.30
C HIS A 111 -11.40 -3.35 11.60
N VAL A 112 -10.11 -3.28 11.26
CA VAL A 112 -9.55 -2.18 10.45
C VAL A 112 -9.57 -2.55 8.97
N TRP A 113 -9.34 -3.80 8.64
CA TRP A 113 -9.16 -4.29 7.27
C TRP A 113 -10.21 -5.29 6.84
N GLN A 114 -10.57 -5.27 5.55
CA GLN A 114 -11.28 -6.37 4.94
C GLN A 114 -10.48 -7.67 5.10
N LYS A 115 -11.17 -8.79 5.31
CA LYS A 115 -10.53 -10.11 5.48
C LYS A 115 -9.66 -10.47 4.27
N ARG A 116 -10.19 -10.26 3.07
CA ARG A 116 -9.53 -10.57 1.79
C ARG A 116 -8.89 -9.34 1.17
N PHE A 117 -7.93 -9.55 0.29
CA PHE A 117 -7.33 -8.55 -0.56
C PHE A 117 -7.21 -9.10 -1.99
N TYR A 118 -7.20 -8.20 -2.97
CA TYR A 118 -6.94 -8.54 -4.36
C TYR A 118 -5.44 -8.69 -4.57
N ASP A 119 -5.03 -9.72 -5.29
CA ASP A 119 -3.65 -10.03 -5.61
C ASP A 119 -3.60 -10.47 -7.09
N PHE A 120 -2.77 -9.80 -7.86
CA PHE A 120 -2.60 -10.02 -9.29
C PHE A 120 -1.12 -10.17 -9.62
N ASN A 121 -0.73 -11.32 -10.18
CA ASN A 121 0.64 -11.57 -10.62
C ASN A 121 1.00 -10.69 -11.82
N VAL A 122 2.14 -10.02 -11.76
CA VAL A 122 2.67 -9.12 -12.77
C VAL A 122 3.99 -9.68 -13.29
N TRP A 123 3.95 -10.36 -14.43
CA TRP A 123 5.10 -11.07 -15.04
C TRP A 123 5.70 -10.35 -16.24
N THR A 124 5.15 -9.23 -16.71
CA THR A 124 5.71 -8.48 -17.83
C THR A 124 6.07 -7.04 -17.45
N ALA A 125 7.11 -6.49 -18.07
CA ALA A 125 7.51 -5.09 -17.91
C ALA A 125 6.35 -4.13 -18.26
N ARG A 126 5.60 -4.44 -19.33
CA ARG A 126 4.42 -3.67 -19.74
C ARG A 126 3.36 -3.61 -18.62
N LYS A 127 3.03 -4.76 -18.02
CA LYS A 127 2.06 -4.82 -16.92
C LYS A 127 2.57 -4.13 -15.68
N ARG A 128 3.85 -4.21 -15.38
CA ARG A 128 4.47 -3.47 -14.28
C ARG A 128 4.27 -1.95 -14.45
N THR A 129 4.60 -1.42 -15.62
CA THR A 129 4.42 0.00 -15.93
C THR A 129 2.95 0.42 -15.85
N GLU A 130 2.04 -0.41 -16.40
CA GLU A 130 0.59 -0.18 -16.33
C GLU A 130 0.11 -0.10 -14.87
N LYS A 131 0.54 -1.02 -14.01
CA LYS A 131 0.12 -1.04 -12.59
C LYS A 131 0.72 0.11 -11.79
N LEU A 132 1.99 0.48 -12.03
CA LEU A 132 2.60 1.66 -11.42
C LEU A 132 1.85 2.94 -11.81
N ARG A 133 1.59 3.15 -13.10
CA ARG A 133 0.82 4.29 -13.58
C ARG A 133 -0.57 4.31 -12.95
N TYR A 134 -1.29 3.19 -12.99
CA TYR A 134 -2.62 3.09 -12.41
C TYR A 134 -2.64 3.50 -10.93
N MET A 135 -1.70 2.99 -10.10
CA MET A 135 -1.69 3.33 -8.68
C MET A 135 -1.29 4.79 -8.44
N HIS A 136 -0.33 5.33 -9.18
CA HIS A 136 0.12 6.70 -9.00
C HIS A 136 -0.92 7.74 -9.45
N GLU A 137 -1.72 7.43 -10.47
CA GLU A 137 -2.84 8.27 -10.91
C GLU A 137 -4.09 8.15 -10.02
N ASN A 138 -4.18 7.12 -9.18
CA ASN A 138 -5.38 6.85 -8.38
C ASN A 138 -5.78 8.02 -7.47
N PRO A 139 -4.87 8.72 -6.76
CA PRO A 139 -5.22 9.89 -5.96
C PRO A 139 -5.82 11.03 -6.78
N VAL A 140 -5.35 11.27 -8.00
CA VAL A 140 -5.90 12.28 -8.92
C VAL A 140 -7.29 11.85 -9.40
N LYS A 141 -7.45 10.62 -9.88
CA LYS A 141 -8.75 10.07 -10.32
C LYS A 141 -9.81 10.07 -9.22
N ARG A 142 -9.37 10.05 -7.95
CA ARG A 142 -10.27 10.12 -6.78
C ARG A 142 -10.45 11.54 -6.25
N GLY A 143 -9.90 12.56 -6.92
CA GLY A 143 -10.04 13.97 -6.55
C GLY A 143 -9.35 14.33 -5.23
N LEU A 144 -8.38 13.55 -4.76
CA LEU A 144 -7.64 13.82 -3.52
C LEU A 144 -6.53 14.84 -3.71
N VAL A 145 -6.00 14.92 -4.92
CA VAL A 145 -4.94 15.85 -5.35
C VAL A 145 -5.17 16.18 -6.83
N GLN A 146 -4.58 17.25 -7.34
CA GLN A 146 -4.64 17.62 -8.76
C GLN A 146 -3.57 16.88 -9.58
N GLU A 147 -2.39 16.68 -9.00
CA GLU A 147 -1.25 16.03 -9.64
C GLU A 147 -0.70 14.90 -8.75
N PRO A 148 -0.15 13.81 -9.31
CA PRO A 148 0.34 12.66 -8.54
C PRO A 148 1.43 13.01 -7.52
N GLU A 149 2.31 13.98 -7.83
CA GLU A 149 3.39 14.43 -6.94
C GLU A 149 2.90 15.10 -5.66
N GLN A 150 1.67 15.61 -5.64
CA GLN A 150 1.04 16.21 -4.48
C GLN A 150 0.61 15.18 -3.43
N ARG A 151 0.78 13.87 -3.74
CA ARG A 151 0.46 12.79 -2.80
C ARG A 151 1.72 12.28 -2.08
N PRO A 152 2.03 12.75 -0.84
CA PRO A 152 3.26 12.36 -0.12
C PRO A 152 3.31 10.85 0.20
N TRP A 153 2.16 10.23 0.41
CA TRP A 153 2.05 8.79 0.73
C TRP A 153 1.96 7.93 -0.54
N SER A 154 2.83 8.23 -1.49
CA SER A 154 2.96 7.54 -2.77
C SER A 154 4.43 7.42 -3.14
N SER A 155 4.78 6.33 -3.81
CA SER A 155 6.11 6.15 -4.39
C SER A 155 6.34 6.98 -5.66
N TYR A 156 5.38 7.80 -6.11
CA TYR A 156 5.48 8.60 -7.33
C TYR A 156 6.73 9.48 -7.34
N ARG A 157 6.97 10.26 -6.26
CA ARG A 157 8.09 11.20 -6.17
C ARG A 157 9.47 10.52 -6.29
N SER A 158 9.57 9.27 -5.83
CA SER A 158 10.81 8.50 -5.98
C SER A 158 11.09 8.16 -7.46
N TYR A 159 10.04 7.92 -8.25
CA TYR A 159 10.18 7.69 -9.69
C TYR A 159 10.37 8.98 -10.49
N ALA A 160 9.64 10.03 -10.13
CA ALA A 160 9.65 11.29 -10.85
C ALA A 160 10.91 12.13 -10.59
N PHE A 161 11.35 12.15 -9.33
CA PHE A 161 12.38 13.09 -8.87
C PHE A 161 13.57 12.42 -8.17
N GLY A 162 13.55 11.08 -8.03
CA GLY A 162 14.60 10.35 -7.31
C GLY A 162 14.58 10.57 -5.79
N GLU A 163 13.51 11.13 -5.25
CA GLU A 163 13.42 11.41 -3.82
C GLU A 163 13.25 10.13 -3.00
N PRO A 164 14.00 9.98 -1.88
CA PRO A 164 13.79 8.85 -0.99
C PRO A 164 12.42 8.96 -0.30
N GLY A 165 11.67 7.86 -0.32
CA GLY A 165 10.40 7.75 0.40
C GLY A 165 10.56 7.14 1.79
N ALA A 166 9.46 7.11 2.57
CA ALA A 166 9.40 6.44 3.88
C ALA A 166 9.62 4.92 3.78
N VAL A 167 9.36 4.32 2.62
CA VAL A 167 9.62 2.91 2.31
C VAL A 167 10.65 2.86 1.20
N LYS A 168 11.69 2.06 1.37
CA LYS A 168 12.70 1.84 0.34
C LYS A 168 12.07 1.12 -0.85
N ILE A 169 12.11 1.75 -2.02
CA ILE A 169 11.55 1.20 -3.26
C ILE A 169 12.64 0.91 -4.28
N ASN A 170 12.28 0.10 -5.29
CA ASN A 170 13.03 -0.10 -6.52
C ASN A 170 14.51 -0.49 -6.34
N GLN A 171 14.75 -1.58 -5.61
CA GLN A 171 16.07 -2.22 -5.61
C GLN A 171 16.39 -2.94 -6.93
N TRP A 172 15.42 -3.07 -7.82
CA TRP A 172 15.52 -3.72 -9.13
C TRP A 172 15.93 -2.75 -10.24
N GLY A 173 16.79 -1.83 -9.96
CA GLY A 173 17.68 -1.12 -10.89
C GLY A 173 17.09 -0.39 -12.09
N GLU A 174 15.91 -0.62 -12.64
CA GLU A 174 15.57 -0.15 -13.99
C GLU A 174 14.11 0.20 -14.31
N ALA A 175 13.26 0.46 -13.37
CA ALA A 175 11.94 0.97 -13.71
C ALA A 175 11.93 2.51 -13.79
N LYS A 176 12.67 3.09 -14.76
CA LYS A 176 12.49 4.51 -15.10
C LYS A 176 11.13 4.65 -15.79
N MET A 177 10.16 5.28 -15.13
CA MET A 177 8.95 5.73 -15.80
C MET A 177 9.32 6.95 -16.66
N LYS A 178 8.98 6.91 -17.97
CA LYS A 178 8.95 8.13 -18.78
C LYS A 178 7.79 8.99 -18.28
N ILE A 179 8.10 10.14 -17.72
CA ILE A 179 7.11 11.12 -17.31
C ILE A 179 6.73 11.93 -18.54
N PRO A 180 5.44 12.08 -18.87
CA PRO A 180 5.03 12.97 -19.95
C PRO A 180 5.55 14.39 -19.66
N GLY A 181 6.36 14.95 -20.56
CA GLY A 181 6.86 16.33 -20.46
C GLY A 181 8.34 16.50 -20.10
N GLN A 182 9.09 15.45 -19.81
CA GLN A 182 10.54 15.53 -19.76
C GLN A 182 11.12 15.20 -21.14
N ALA A 183 11.59 16.24 -21.83
CA ALA A 183 12.43 16.08 -23.02
C ALA A 183 13.74 15.37 -22.65
N ALA A 184 14.21 14.51 -23.53
CA ALA A 184 15.46 13.77 -23.40
C ALA A 184 16.67 14.70 -23.37
#